data_45f378142461ea16090f0c459e3aad5f
#
_entry.id   45f378142461ea16090f0c459e3aad5f
#
_cell.length_a   1.000
_cell.length_b   1.000
_cell.length_c   1.000
_cell.angle_alpha   90.00
_cell.angle_beta   90.00
_cell.angle_gamma   90.00
#
_symmetry.space_group_name_H-M   'P 1'
#
loop_
_entity.id
_entity.type
_entity.pdbx_description
1 polymer ?
#
loop_
_entity_poly.entity_id
_entity_poly.type
_entity_poly.pdbx_seq_one_letter_code
_entity_poly.pdbx_strand_id
1 'polypeptide(L)'
;MKKSTKLVSAVVVLAVLGGTYVGLNTYVSKEEKTESSSEEESKTEVFSVKTDDIKSLEFIVDKKETTFEKKDDSWVKKDETAFPVNQTTLDSAASAIEKVEADRVLKKVDDLTEYGLDSPSNTVTVDTSDGTTKFNIGDENTSTNQYYISKDDDDSTVYVVAADTVTPFMKSLYDYAQGEDFPTIDSSTVKKVQVSEDKDSYVLEENSDGATWDVSSDGSSDKETADTTAAGNVTSGLGNFAYDQFVNYNAEDLSQYGLDKPYATITVDYQEEVKDDSSDSTDSSEKDSTASESDSESVDSTDDKASAENSSTDSSDSTDASDDSSSSEDTKTTTVDKQLVIYVGDEASDGSRYVTVDNKHIYTMSADTLSAVIDKAPSDLWSLIVNYLSVKNLDQLQITYGGATNTVNVSRETSKDDDGNDKETTTYQLDGKAVSYTHLRAHETLS
;
A
#
# COMPACT_ATOMS: atom_id res chain seq x y z
N MET A 1 16.21 -53.77 -49.87
CA MET A 1 17.46 -53.86 -49.11
C MET A 1 18.14 -52.52 -48.76
N LYS A 2 17.40 -51.40 -48.68
CA LYS A 2 17.99 -50.06 -48.32
C LYS A 2 17.55 -49.52 -46.97
N LYS A 3 16.69 -50.16 -46.20
CA LYS A 3 16.22 -49.68 -44.86
C LYS A 3 17.01 -50.26 -43.67
N SER A 4 17.64 -51.46 -43.86
CA SER A 4 18.40 -52.12 -42.79
C SER A 4 19.79 -51.43 -42.54
N THR A 5 20.43 -50.91 -43.59
CA THR A 5 21.76 -50.28 -43.49
C THR A 5 21.70 -48.98 -42.74
N LYS A 6 20.58 -48.22 -42.88
CA LYS A 6 20.40 -46.96 -42.14
C LYS A 6 20.11 -47.19 -40.64
N LEU A 7 19.44 -48.29 -40.32
CA LEU A 7 19.16 -48.65 -38.94
C LEU A 7 20.41 -49.15 -38.22
N VAL A 8 21.28 -49.91 -38.91
CA VAL A 8 22.56 -50.38 -38.35
C VAL A 8 23.53 -49.21 -38.13
N SER A 9 23.59 -48.23 -39.06
CA SER A 9 24.43 -47.04 -38.86
C SER A 9 23.93 -46.15 -37.72
N ALA A 10 22.61 -46.01 -37.51
CA ALA A 10 22.04 -45.24 -36.39
C ALA A 10 22.36 -45.90 -35.03
N VAL A 11 22.32 -47.24 -34.97
CA VAL A 11 22.67 -47.99 -33.75
C VAL A 11 24.16 -47.87 -33.43
N VAL A 12 25.03 -47.89 -34.43
CA VAL A 12 26.47 -47.72 -34.25
C VAL A 12 26.80 -46.30 -33.78
N VAL A 13 26.15 -45.27 -34.33
CA VAL A 13 26.34 -43.86 -33.87
C VAL A 13 25.85 -43.70 -32.44
N LEU A 14 24.71 -44.29 -32.06
CA LEU A 14 24.19 -44.30 -30.70
C LEU A 14 25.12 -45.03 -29.73
N ALA A 15 25.72 -46.17 -30.14
CA ALA A 15 26.68 -46.91 -29.34
C ALA A 15 27.99 -46.13 -29.14
N VAL A 16 28.45 -45.37 -30.15
CA VAL A 16 29.65 -44.53 -30.05
C VAL A 16 29.36 -43.32 -29.17
N LEU A 17 28.20 -42.66 -29.31
CA LEU A 17 27.79 -41.55 -28.44
C LEU A 17 27.55 -41.98 -26.98
N GLY A 18 26.93 -43.16 -26.79
CA GLY A 18 26.76 -43.76 -25.46
C GLY A 18 28.11 -44.17 -24.83
N GLY A 19 29.02 -44.73 -25.63
CA GLY A 19 30.36 -45.09 -25.17
C GLY A 19 31.24 -43.86 -24.81
N THR A 20 31.16 -42.78 -25.60
CA THR A 20 31.85 -41.53 -25.27
C THR A 20 31.24 -40.86 -24.06
N TYR A 21 29.91 -40.85 -23.90
CA TYR A 21 29.25 -40.31 -22.72
C TYR A 21 29.64 -41.09 -21.47
N VAL A 22 29.62 -42.41 -21.47
CA VAL A 22 30.04 -43.22 -20.33
C VAL A 22 31.53 -43.09 -20.09
N GLY A 23 32.35 -42.97 -21.14
CA GLY A 23 33.79 -42.72 -21.01
C GLY A 23 34.11 -41.37 -20.41
N LEU A 24 33.44 -40.29 -20.86
CA LEU A 24 33.59 -38.94 -20.28
C LEU A 24 33.07 -38.90 -18.84
N ASN A 25 31.88 -39.47 -18.60
CA ASN A 25 31.30 -39.48 -17.25
C ASN A 25 32.15 -40.28 -16.24
N THR A 26 32.82 -41.37 -16.72
CA THR A 26 33.76 -42.15 -15.87
C THR A 26 35.09 -41.42 -15.69
N TYR A 27 35.52 -40.64 -16.68
CA TYR A 27 36.74 -39.84 -16.59
C TYR A 27 36.51 -38.63 -15.62
N VAL A 28 35.42 -37.88 -15.80
CA VAL A 28 34.98 -36.83 -14.91
C VAL A 28 34.76 -37.35 -13.49
N SER A 29 34.04 -38.46 -13.32
CA SER A 29 33.81 -39.07 -12.00
C SER A 29 35.09 -39.64 -11.35
N LYS A 30 36.18 -39.81 -12.11
CA LYS A 30 37.46 -40.28 -11.59
C LYS A 30 38.36 -39.09 -11.19
N GLU A 31 38.23 -37.95 -11.83
CA GLU A 31 38.81 -36.69 -11.36
C GLU A 31 38.06 -36.14 -10.13
N GLU A 32 36.72 -36.20 -10.14
CA GLU A 32 35.91 -35.85 -8.96
C GLU A 32 36.14 -36.71 -7.74
N LYS A 33 36.60 -37.97 -7.90
CA LYS A 33 36.95 -38.83 -6.74
C LYS A 33 38.31 -38.58 -6.16
N THR A 34 39.16 -37.76 -6.80
CA THR A 34 40.46 -37.37 -6.27
C THR A 34 40.43 -36.01 -5.62
N GLU A 35 39.36 -35.23 -5.83
CA GLU A 35 39.15 -33.89 -5.24
C GLU A 35 37.82 -33.75 -4.45
N SER A 36 37.14 -34.85 -4.14
CA SER A 36 36.03 -34.80 -3.19
C SER A 36 36.56 -34.99 -1.76
N SER A 37 37.48 -34.12 -1.37
CA SER A 37 37.42 -33.53 -0.05
C SER A 37 36.44 -32.38 -0.19
N SER A 38 35.40 -32.34 0.60
CA SER A 38 34.59 -31.18 0.87
C SER A 38 35.48 -30.08 1.43
N GLU A 39 36.20 -29.37 0.61
CA GLU A 39 36.58 -28.00 0.88
C GLU A 39 35.28 -27.22 0.75
N GLU A 40 34.65 -26.89 1.88
CA GLU A 40 33.94 -25.64 1.99
C GLU A 40 34.93 -24.64 1.39
N GLU A 41 34.64 -24.08 0.21
CA GLU A 41 35.46 -23.01 -0.38
C GLU A 41 35.47 -21.92 0.67
N SER A 42 36.59 -21.80 1.40
CA SER A 42 36.70 -20.84 2.48
C SER A 42 36.70 -19.46 1.81
N LYS A 43 35.60 -18.74 2.00
CA LYS A 43 35.47 -17.37 1.55
C LYS A 43 36.67 -16.54 2.01
N THR A 44 37.16 -15.68 1.15
CA THR A 44 38.27 -14.79 1.47
C THR A 44 37.72 -13.46 1.97
N GLU A 45 38.05 -13.09 3.21
CA GLU A 45 37.72 -11.75 3.72
C GLU A 45 38.48 -10.69 2.94
N VAL A 46 37.76 -9.76 2.33
CA VAL A 46 38.28 -8.63 1.55
C VAL A 46 38.33 -7.36 2.39
N PHE A 47 37.32 -7.19 3.22
CA PHE A 47 37.16 -6.03 4.09
C PHE A 47 36.28 -6.41 5.30
N SER A 48 36.58 -5.81 6.46
CA SER A 48 35.75 -5.91 7.64
C SER A 48 35.80 -4.62 8.44
N VAL A 49 34.64 -4.14 8.86
CA VAL A 49 34.45 -2.93 9.68
C VAL A 49 33.21 -3.11 10.55
N LYS A 50 33.15 -2.49 11.70
CA LYS A 50 31.89 -2.42 12.45
C LYS A 50 31.02 -1.30 11.86
N THR A 51 29.74 -1.54 11.74
CA THR A 51 28.78 -0.54 11.23
C THR A 51 28.80 0.76 12.03
N ASP A 52 29.09 0.71 13.34
CA ASP A 52 29.22 1.88 14.20
C ASP A 52 30.48 2.73 13.91
N ASP A 53 31.52 2.13 13.31
CA ASP A 53 32.75 2.83 12.94
C ASP A 53 32.63 3.53 11.57
N ILE A 54 31.55 3.26 10.81
CA ILE A 54 31.31 3.89 9.50
C ILE A 54 30.78 5.31 9.73
N LYS A 55 31.49 6.29 9.20
CA LYS A 55 31.13 7.71 9.27
C LYS A 55 30.36 8.19 8.05
N SER A 56 30.74 7.70 6.88
CA SER A 56 30.04 8.03 5.63
C SER A 56 30.15 6.92 4.59
N LEU A 57 29.16 6.90 3.74
CA LEU A 57 29.07 6.09 2.53
C LEU A 57 28.91 7.04 1.35
N GLU A 58 29.80 6.92 0.34
CA GLU A 58 29.69 7.66 -0.90
C GLU A 58 29.62 6.69 -2.07
N PHE A 59 28.60 6.81 -2.90
CA PHE A 59 28.40 5.94 -4.06
C PHE A 59 27.59 6.67 -5.15
N ILE A 60 27.56 6.10 -6.35
CA ILE A 60 26.86 6.69 -7.49
C ILE A 60 25.38 6.34 -7.43
N VAL A 61 24.55 7.37 -7.33
CA VAL A 61 23.08 7.28 -7.38
C VAL A 61 22.60 8.12 -8.55
N ASP A 62 21.81 7.54 -9.45
CA ASP A 62 21.30 8.23 -10.65
C ASP A 62 22.40 8.99 -11.43
N LYS A 63 23.57 8.36 -11.57
CA LYS A 63 24.77 8.90 -12.25
C LYS A 63 25.44 10.10 -11.54
N LYS A 64 25.11 10.34 -10.27
CA LYS A 64 25.69 11.40 -9.45
C LYS A 64 26.35 10.78 -8.22
N GLU A 65 27.58 11.20 -7.91
CA GLU A 65 28.19 10.88 -6.61
C GLU A 65 27.33 11.46 -5.49
N THR A 66 26.93 10.60 -4.58
CA THR A 66 26.06 10.93 -3.46
C THR A 66 26.69 10.43 -2.18
N THR A 67 26.85 11.31 -1.20
CA THR A 67 27.42 10.98 0.10
C THR A 67 26.31 11.00 1.16
N PHE A 68 26.17 9.92 1.90
CA PHE A 68 25.42 9.87 3.14
C PHE A 68 26.40 9.81 4.30
N GLU A 69 26.22 10.69 5.29
CA GLU A 69 27.08 10.77 6.47
C GLU A 69 26.27 10.59 7.76
N LYS A 70 26.88 9.99 8.79
CA LYS A 70 26.26 9.90 10.11
C LYS A 70 26.46 11.19 10.90
N LYS A 71 25.33 11.77 11.37
CA LYS A 71 25.29 12.89 12.32
C LYS A 71 24.40 12.48 13.49
N ASP A 72 24.93 12.54 14.70
CA ASP A 72 24.18 12.17 15.91
C ASP A 72 23.49 10.80 15.76
N ASP A 73 24.26 9.78 15.27
CA ASP A 73 23.84 8.41 14.99
C ASP A 73 22.77 8.24 13.89
N SER A 74 22.43 9.29 13.17
CA SER A 74 21.47 9.25 12.06
C SER A 74 22.13 9.54 10.72
N TRP A 75 21.72 8.85 9.67
CA TRP A 75 22.14 9.12 8.31
C TRP A 75 21.51 10.40 7.78
N VAL A 76 22.33 11.26 7.19
CA VAL A 76 21.87 12.45 6.46
C VAL A 76 22.57 12.51 5.11
N LYS A 77 21.90 13.05 4.10
CA LYS A 77 22.50 13.33 2.79
C LYS A 77 23.34 14.59 2.93
N LYS A 78 24.65 14.49 2.67
CA LYS A 78 25.66 15.52 3.00
C LYS A 78 25.40 16.86 2.34
N ASP A 79 25.04 16.86 1.05
CA ASP A 79 24.79 18.07 0.26
C ASP A 79 23.36 18.59 0.40
N GLU A 80 22.46 17.85 1.07
CA GLU A 80 21.03 18.17 1.18
C GLU A 80 20.44 17.58 2.46
N THR A 81 20.73 18.22 3.59
CA THR A 81 20.35 17.70 4.91
C THR A 81 18.85 17.66 5.19
N ALA A 82 18.03 18.32 4.35
CA ALA A 82 16.57 18.26 4.41
C ALA A 82 15.99 17.03 3.68
N PHE A 83 16.82 16.30 2.91
CA PHE A 83 16.40 15.06 2.25
C PHE A 83 15.97 14.03 3.29
N PRO A 84 14.77 13.43 3.19
CA PRO A 84 14.23 12.51 4.20
C PRO A 84 14.87 11.12 4.05
N VAL A 85 16.04 10.93 4.65
CA VAL A 85 16.78 9.66 4.53
C VAL A 85 16.07 8.52 5.23
N ASN A 86 15.88 7.41 4.50
CA ASN A 86 15.44 6.13 5.09
C ASN A 86 16.59 5.48 5.85
N GLN A 87 16.56 5.57 7.17
CA GLN A 87 17.59 5.07 8.06
C GLN A 87 17.82 3.56 7.90
N THR A 88 16.73 2.78 7.83
CA THR A 88 16.78 1.32 7.67
C THR A 88 17.45 0.90 6.36
N THR A 89 17.20 1.64 5.27
CA THR A 89 17.83 1.34 3.98
C THR A 89 19.33 1.61 4.03
N LEU A 90 19.77 2.72 4.65
CA LEU A 90 21.19 3.04 4.79
C LEU A 90 21.90 2.12 5.80
N ASP A 91 21.24 1.72 6.89
CA ASP A 91 21.77 0.73 7.82
C ASP A 91 21.95 -0.62 7.13
N SER A 92 21.02 -1.00 6.26
CA SER A 92 21.14 -2.21 5.45
C SER A 92 22.32 -2.14 4.48
N ALA A 93 22.55 -0.98 3.85
CA ALA A 93 23.71 -0.74 2.98
C ALA A 93 25.03 -0.81 3.79
N ALA A 94 25.06 -0.20 4.96
CA ALA A 94 26.23 -0.28 5.87
C ALA A 94 26.50 -1.72 6.31
N SER A 95 25.46 -2.49 6.62
CA SER A 95 25.56 -3.90 7.01
C SER A 95 26.07 -4.79 5.88
N ALA A 96 25.73 -4.48 4.63
CA ALA A 96 26.19 -5.24 3.46
C ALA A 96 27.73 -5.18 3.27
N ILE A 97 28.37 -4.11 3.78
CA ILE A 97 29.83 -3.94 3.74
C ILE A 97 30.52 -4.12 5.09
N GLU A 98 29.78 -4.45 6.15
CA GLU A 98 30.38 -4.74 7.45
C GLU A 98 31.41 -5.87 7.32
N LYS A 99 31.13 -6.86 6.46
CA LYS A 99 32.02 -7.95 6.13
C LYS A 99 31.91 -8.32 4.66
N VAL A 100 32.83 -7.84 3.85
CA VAL A 100 32.91 -8.21 2.45
C VAL A 100 33.74 -9.47 2.31
N GLU A 101 33.13 -10.54 1.85
CA GLU A 101 33.75 -11.83 1.59
C GLU A 101 33.68 -12.17 0.10
N ALA A 102 34.80 -12.54 -0.49
CA ALA A 102 34.85 -13.05 -1.84
C ALA A 102 34.76 -14.57 -1.87
N ASP A 103 33.87 -15.09 -2.70
CA ASP A 103 33.79 -16.52 -3.04
C ASP A 103 35.00 -16.96 -3.89
N ARG A 104 35.55 -16.04 -4.70
CA ARG A 104 36.75 -16.24 -5.51
C ARG A 104 37.61 -14.98 -5.58
N VAL A 105 38.91 -15.17 -5.65
CA VAL A 105 39.89 -14.10 -5.83
C VAL A 105 40.71 -14.40 -7.09
N LEU A 106 40.60 -13.53 -8.07
CA LEU A 106 41.39 -13.60 -9.33
C LEU A 106 42.57 -12.67 -9.16
N LYS A 107 43.77 -13.23 -9.22
CA LYS A 107 45.04 -12.47 -9.07
C LYS A 107 45.78 -12.38 -10.37
N LYS A 108 46.52 -11.30 -10.57
CA LYS A 108 47.32 -11.01 -11.78
C LYS A 108 46.43 -10.96 -13.03
N VAL A 109 45.33 -10.22 -12.87
CA VAL A 109 44.44 -9.90 -13.97
C VAL A 109 45.14 -8.85 -14.84
N ASP A 110 45.28 -9.13 -16.12
CA ASP A 110 45.94 -8.23 -17.06
C ASP A 110 44.96 -7.29 -17.80
N ASP A 111 43.65 -7.64 -17.81
CA ASP A 111 42.60 -6.91 -18.49
C ASP A 111 41.32 -6.86 -17.58
N LEU A 112 41.02 -5.65 -17.15
CA LEU A 112 39.84 -5.39 -16.31
C LEU A 112 38.53 -5.24 -17.09
N THR A 113 38.63 -5.09 -18.42
CA THR A 113 37.45 -4.93 -19.30
C THR A 113 36.53 -6.14 -19.27
N GLU A 114 37.12 -7.36 -19.11
CA GLU A 114 36.34 -8.60 -19.00
C GLU A 114 35.42 -8.67 -17.76
N TYR A 115 35.66 -7.81 -16.77
CA TYR A 115 34.95 -7.74 -15.49
C TYR A 115 34.15 -6.45 -15.31
N GLY A 116 34.15 -5.55 -16.35
CA GLY A 116 33.53 -4.24 -16.26
C GLY A 116 34.18 -3.27 -15.27
N LEU A 117 35.45 -3.54 -14.88
CA LEU A 117 36.19 -2.76 -13.90
C LEU A 117 37.10 -1.69 -14.50
N ASP A 118 37.26 -1.64 -15.82
CA ASP A 118 37.88 -0.52 -16.56
C ASP A 118 36.94 0.70 -16.60
N SER A 119 35.62 0.45 -16.49
CA SER A 119 34.58 1.48 -16.44
C SER A 119 33.49 1.03 -15.45
N PRO A 120 33.75 1.07 -14.12
CA PRO A 120 32.88 0.53 -13.12
C PRO A 120 31.45 1.08 -13.20
N SER A 121 30.47 0.22 -13.03
CA SER A 121 29.04 0.59 -13.03
C SER A 121 28.70 1.46 -11.81
N ASN A 122 29.39 1.25 -10.70
CA ASN A 122 29.32 2.06 -9.48
C ASN A 122 30.65 2.03 -8.73
N THR A 123 30.83 2.97 -7.82
CA THR A 123 31.92 2.99 -6.84
C THR A 123 31.32 3.20 -5.47
N VAL A 124 31.83 2.49 -4.47
CA VAL A 124 31.42 2.65 -3.07
C VAL A 124 32.63 3.01 -2.24
N THR A 125 32.61 4.21 -1.67
CA THR A 125 33.65 4.70 -0.77
C THR A 125 33.12 4.67 0.65
N VAL A 126 33.82 3.96 1.54
CA VAL A 126 33.51 3.80 2.95
C VAL A 126 34.52 4.60 3.76
N ASP A 127 34.06 5.63 4.46
CA ASP A 127 34.90 6.39 5.38
C ASP A 127 34.64 5.95 6.82
N THR A 128 35.72 5.61 7.52
CA THR A 128 35.70 5.12 8.90
C THR A 128 36.65 5.93 9.79
N SER A 129 36.71 5.58 11.09
CA SER A 129 37.74 6.16 11.98
C SER A 129 39.17 5.74 11.61
N ASP A 130 39.33 4.59 10.94
CA ASP A 130 40.64 4.01 10.63
C ASP A 130 41.15 4.39 9.24
N GLY A 131 40.31 5.02 8.41
CA GLY A 131 40.63 5.44 7.05
C GLY A 131 39.50 5.21 6.08
N THR A 132 39.81 5.44 4.81
CA THR A 132 38.86 5.33 3.70
C THR A 132 39.19 4.10 2.86
N THR A 133 38.18 3.30 2.51
CA THR A 133 38.26 2.17 1.58
C THR A 133 37.32 2.38 0.42
N LYS A 134 37.81 2.11 -0.79
CA LYS A 134 37.05 2.25 -2.03
C LYS A 134 36.84 0.89 -2.70
N PHE A 135 35.62 0.62 -3.13
CA PHE A 135 35.27 -0.52 -3.97
C PHE A 135 34.80 -0.02 -5.33
N ASN A 136 35.35 -0.55 -6.41
CA ASN A 136 34.81 -0.38 -7.73
C ASN A 136 33.95 -1.59 -8.07
N ILE A 137 32.73 -1.37 -8.56
CA ILE A 137 31.77 -2.40 -8.89
C ILE A 137 31.70 -2.53 -10.40
N GLY A 138 32.07 -3.70 -10.89
CA GLY A 138 32.04 -4.06 -12.30
C GLY A 138 30.74 -4.77 -12.69
N ASP A 139 30.86 -5.74 -13.61
CA ASP A 139 29.74 -6.44 -14.19
C ASP A 139 29.17 -7.53 -13.25
N GLU A 140 27.90 -7.83 -13.48
CA GLU A 140 27.22 -8.97 -12.86
C GLU A 140 27.51 -10.24 -13.65
N ASN A 141 27.87 -11.30 -12.95
CA ASN A 141 27.81 -12.65 -13.47
C ASN A 141 26.39 -13.21 -13.28
N THR A 142 25.54 -13.02 -14.27
CA THR A 142 24.13 -13.44 -14.25
C THR A 142 23.92 -14.93 -14.07
N SER A 143 24.93 -15.76 -14.36
CA SER A 143 24.84 -17.22 -14.20
C SER A 143 24.95 -17.65 -12.74
N THR A 144 25.66 -16.89 -11.92
CA THR A 144 25.94 -17.21 -10.51
C THR A 144 25.34 -16.19 -9.55
N ASN A 145 24.74 -15.10 -10.05
CA ASN A 145 24.22 -13.96 -9.27
C ASN A 145 25.30 -13.35 -8.36
N GLN A 146 26.48 -13.08 -8.95
CA GLN A 146 27.65 -12.53 -8.27
C GLN A 146 28.15 -11.32 -9.04
N TYR A 147 28.88 -10.44 -8.37
CA TYR A 147 29.51 -9.26 -8.97
C TYR A 147 31.02 -9.34 -8.89
N TYR A 148 31.66 -8.70 -9.88
CA TYR A 148 33.10 -8.46 -9.85
C TYR A 148 33.39 -7.12 -9.19
N ILE A 149 34.29 -7.10 -8.21
CA ILE A 149 34.72 -5.87 -7.56
C ILE A 149 36.25 -5.78 -7.52
N SER A 150 36.80 -4.56 -7.48
CA SER A 150 38.16 -4.28 -7.08
C SER A 150 38.18 -3.38 -5.85
N LYS A 151 39.33 -3.36 -5.15
CA LYS A 151 39.47 -2.62 -3.89
C LYS A 151 40.68 -1.66 -4.00
N ASP A 152 40.53 -0.43 -3.50
CA ASP A 152 41.57 0.58 -3.32
C ASP A 152 42.42 0.82 -4.59
N ASP A 153 41.78 0.86 -5.75
CA ASP A 153 42.43 1.07 -7.08
C ASP A 153 43.48 -0.02 -7.41
N ASP A 154 43.33 -1.25 -6.85
CA ASP A 154 44.13 -2.40 -7.27
C ASP A 154 43.68 -2.92 -8.65
N ASP A 155 44.49 -2.65 -9.69
CA ASP A 155 44.21 -3.04 -11.08
C ASP A 155 44.51 -4.52 -11.36
N SER A 156 45.03 -5.27 -10.39
CA SER A 156 45.57 -6.62 -10.60
C SER A 156 44.79 -7.71 -9.91
N THR A 157 43.86 -7.36 -9.02
CA THR A 157 43.07 -8.30 -8.22
C THR A 157 41.59 -8.05 -8.40
N VAL A 158 40.86 -9.06 -8.81
CA VAL A 158 39.40 -9.02 -8.92
C VAL A 158 38.78 -9.99 -7.90
N TYR A 159 37.82 -9.51 -7.15
CA TYR A 159 37.08 -10.29 -6.16
C TYR A 159 35.68 -10.61 -6.74
N VAL A 160 35.24 -11.84 -6.57
CA VAL A 160 33.90 -12.28 -6.93
C VAL A 160 33.07 -12.35 -5.65
N VAL A 161 32.08 -11.49 -5.53
CA VAL A 161 31.27 -11.34 -4.31
C VAL A 161 29.80 -11.64 -4.58
N ALA A 162 29.04 -11.99 -3.55
CA ALA A 162 27.59 -12.19 -3.65
C ALA A 162 26.87 -10.88 -4.00
N ALA A 163 25.75 -10.99 -4.71
CA ALA A 163 24.94 -9.84 -5.11
C ALA A 163 24.48 -8.99 -3.92
N ASP A 164 24.20 -9.61 -2.78
CA ASP A 164 23.74 -8.92 -1.55
C ASP A 164 24.77 -7.91 -1.01
N THR A 165 26.03 -8.06 -1.35
CA THR A 165 27.10 -7.10 -0.99
C THR A 165 26.98 -5.82 -1.82
N VAL A 166 26.44 -5.88 -3.04
CA VAL A 166 26.49 -4.82 -4.05
C VAL A 166 25.15 -4.14 -4.30
N THR A 167 24.07 -4.92 -4.36
CA THR A 167 22.74 -4.42 -4.72
C THR A 167 22.20 -3.31 -3.79
N PRO A 168 22.55 -3.23 -2.49
CA PRO A 168 22.14 -2.11 -1.65
C PRO A 168 22.65 -0.73 -2.12
N PHE A 169 23.67 -0.67 -3.00
CA PHE A 169 24.25 0.55 -3.55
C PHE A 169 23.81 0.84 -4.99
N MET A 170 22.91 0.04 -5.56
CA MET A 170 22.47 0.13 -6.97
C MET A 170 21.02 0.58 -7.10
N LYS A 171 20.53 1.34 -6.15
CA LYS A 171 19.16 1.84 -6.10
C LYS A 171 19.08 3.28 -6.61
N SER A 172 17.87 3.74 -6.96
CA SER A 172 17.57 5.14 -7.26
C SER A 172 17.58 6.00 -6.00
N LEU A 173 17.70 7.32 -6.12
CA LEU A 173 17.81 8.23 -4.97
C LEU A 173 16.63 8.09 -4.00
N TYR A 174 15.43 7.99 -4.52
CA TYR A 174 14.24 7.93 -3.69
C TYR A 174 13.97 6.55 -3.04
N ASP A 175 14.70 5.51 -3.44
CA ASP A 175 14.74 4.23 -2.70
C ASP A 175 15.50 4.36 -1.36
N TYR A 176 16.33 5.42 -1.21
CA TYR A 176 16.99 5.79 0.05
C TYR A 176 16.22 6.85 0.83
N ALA A 177 15.05 7.26 0.37
CA ALA A 177 14.20 8.22 1.05
C ALA A 177 13.10 7.54 1.86
N GLN A 178 12.73 8.13 2.98
CA GLN A 178 11.54 7.78 3.75
C GLN A 178 10.40 8.68 3.30
N GLY A 179 9.46 8.11 2.53
CA GLY A 179 8.20 8.75 2.22
C GLY A 179 7.21 8.65 3.39
N GLU A 180 6.16 9.44 3.32
CA GLU A 180 5.00 9.32 4.21
C GLU A 180 4.04 8.27 3.65
N ASP A 181 3.26 7.65 4.54
CA ASP A 181 2.15 6.80 4.13
C ASP A 181 0.99 7.66 3.60
N PHE A 182 0.18 7.11 2.69
CA PHE A 182 -1.04 7.78 2.28
C PHE A 182 -1.99 7.92 3.48
N PRO A 183 -2.67 9.09 3.67
CA PRO A 183 -3.61 9.28 4.77
C PRO A 183 -4.70 8.21 4.78
N THR A 184 -4.87 7.54 5.90
CA THR A 184 -5.87 6.48 6.04
C THR A 184 -7.29 7.05 5.99
N ILE A 185 -8.12 6.54 5.08
CA ILE A 185 -9.54 6.88 4.97
C ILE A 185 -10.33 5.61 5.30
N ASP A 186 -11.10 5.63 6.39
CA ASP A 186 -12.07 4.56 6.63
C ASP A 186 -13.28 4.77 5.69
N SER A 187 -13.51 3.81 4.81
CA SER A 187 -14.59 3.87 3.82
C SER A 187 -15.97 4.07 4.44
N SER A 188 -16.18 3.62 5.67
CA SER A 188 -17.44 3.76 6.41
C SER A 188 -17.68 5.16 6.97
N THR A 189 -16.64 5.98 7.04
CA THR A 189 -16.70 7.35 7.58
C THR A 189 -16.77 8.43 6.51
N VAL A 190 -16.65 8.03 5.24
CA VAL A 190 -16.77 8.95 4.09
C VAL A 190 -18.18 9.52 4.02
N LYS A 191 -18.28 10.85 3.88
CA LYS A 191 -19.56 11.60 3.78
C LYS A 191 -19.77 12.19 2.39
N LYS A 192 -18.68 12.55 1.71
CA LYS A 192 -18.77 13.13 0.40
C LYS A 192 -17.50 12.84 -0.40
N VAL A 193 -17.66 12.57 -1.67
CA VAL A 193 -16.59 12.46 -2.66
C VAL A 193 -16.91 13.37 -3.82
N GLN A 194 -16.02 14.31 -4.10
CA GLN A 194 -16.12 15.16 -5.29
C GLN A 194 -14.93 14.87 -6.19
N VAL A 195 -15.17 14.53 -7.43
CA VAL A 195 -14.15 14.30 -8.45
C VAL A 195 -14.35 15.35 -9.53
N SER A 196 -13.30 16.12 -9.79
CA SER A 196 -13.29 17.16 -10.84
C SER A 196 -12.28 16.75 -11.90
N GLU A 197 -12.76 16.50 -13.10
CA GLU A 197 -12.03 16.15 -14.32
C GLU A 197 -12.50 17.02 -15.48
N ASP A 198 -11.79 16.98 -16.60
CA ASP A 198 -12.18 17.75 -17.79
C ASP A 198 -13.55 17.32 -18.35
N LYS A 199 -13.96 16.05 -18.15
CA LYS A 199 -15.16 15.47 -18.77
C LYS A 199 -16.13 14.84 -17.78
N ASP A 200 -15.68 14.00 -16.91
CA ASP A 200 -16.52 13.05 -16.16
C ASP A 200 -16.58 13.40 -14.66
N SER A 201 -16.75 14.69 -14.36
CA SER A 201 -16.82 15.20 -12.99
C SER A 201 -18.12 14.84 -12.28
N TYR A 202 -18.02 14.43 -11.01
CA TYR A 202 -19.17 14.08 -10.20
C TYR A 202 -19.02 14.47 -8.72
N VAL A 203 -20.15 14.56 -8.03
CA VAL A 203 -20.25 14.66 -6.59
C VAL A 203 -21.12 13.52 -6.07
N LEU A 204 -20.58 12.68 -5.19
CA LEU A 204 -21.27 11.63 -4.48
C LEU A 204 -21.38 12.03 -3.01
N GLU A 205 -22.58 12.10 -2.45
CA GLU A 205 -22.84 12.62 -1.11
C GLU A 205 -23.78 11.69 -0.34
N GLU A 206 -23.39 11.35 0.90
CA GLU A 206 -24.23 10.54 1.77
C GLU A 206 -25.44 11.33 2.24
N ASN A 207 -26.62 10.73 2.21
CA ASN A 207 -27.85 11.32 2.71
C ASN A 207 -27.89 11.30 4.25
N SER A 208 -28.73 12.13 4.82
CA SER A 208 -28.91 12.26 6.27
C SER A 208 -29.39 10.97 6.96
N ASP A 209 -29.83 9.97 6.21
CA ASP A 209 -30.20 8.64 6.73
C ASP A 209 -28.97 7.74 7.01
N GLY A 210 -27.76 8.16 6.57
CA GLY A 210 -26.51 7.40 6.74
C GLY A 210 -26.46 6.07 5.98
N ALA A 211 -27.34 5.88 5.00
CA ALA A 211 -27.50 4.61 4.29
C ALA A 211 -27.64 4.76 2.77
N THR A 212 -28.14 5.89 2.32
CA THR A 212 -28.33 6.18 0.89
C THR A 212 -27.41 7.30 0.43
N TRP A 213 -27.14 7.32 -0.86
CA TRP A 213 -26.24 8.27 -1.50
C TRP A 213 -26.94 8.96 -2.67
N ASP A 214 -26.64 10.23 -2.86
CA ASP A 214 -27.00 10.97 -4.05
C ASP A 214 -25.76 11.26 -4.90
N VAL A 215 -25.94 11.29 -6.21
CA VAL A 215 -24.91 11.67 -7.16
C VAL A 215 -25.40 12.82 -8.04
N SER A 216 -24.51 13.75 -8.32
CA SER A 216 -24.75 14.87 -9.26
C SER A 216 -23.50 15.11 -10.12
N SER A 217 -23.67 15.79 -11.25
CA SER A 217 -22.53 16.35 -11.97
C SER A 217 -21.92 17.48 -11.14
N ASP A 218 -20.60 17.64 -11.22
CA ASP A 218 -19.90 18.72 -10.51
C ASP A 218 -20.50 20.11 -10.92
N GLY A 219 -20.80 20.90 -9.91
CA GLY A 219 -21.45 22.22 -10.09
C GLY A 219 -22.96 22.19 -10.39
N SER A 220 -23.59 21.01 -10.44
CA SER A 220 -25.05 20.86 -10.61
C SER A 220 -25.78 20.83 -9.28
N SER A 221 -26.98 21.42 -9.23
CA SER A 221 -27.91 21.24 -8.10
C SER A 221 -28.82 20.04 -8.26
N ASP A 222 -28.86 19.45 -9.46
CA ASP A 222 -29.73 18.32 -9.77
C ASP A 222 -29.04 17.03 -9.26
N LYS A 223 -29.69 16.40 -8.30
CA LYS A 223 -29.19 15.16 -7.66
C LYS A 223 -30.06 13.99 -8.09
N GLU A 224 -29.39 12.88 -8.39
CA GLU A 224 -30.02 11.58 -8.65
C GLU A 224 -29.62 10.60 -7.55
N THR A 225 -30.49 9.67 -7.24
CA THR A 225 -30.15 8.62 -6.27
C THR A 225 -29.03 7.74 -6.83
N ALA A 226 -27.95 7.57 -6.06
CA ALA A 226 -26.84 6.71 -6.45
C ALA A 226 -27.18 5.22 -6.25
N ASP A 227 -26.58 4.36 -7.05
CA ASP A 227 -26.56 2.92 -6.80
C ASP A 227 -25.69 2.64 -5.57
N THR A 228 -26.22 1.94 -4.57
CA THR A 228 -25.53 1.68 -3.32
C THR A 228 -24.24 0.87 -3.51
N THR A 229 -24.21 -0.05 -4.48
CA THR A 229 -23.02 -0.83 -4.80
C THR A 229 -21.96 0.05 -5.45
N ALA A 230 -22.37 0.91 -6.41
CA ALA A 230 -21.45 1.82 -7.07
C ALA A 230 -20.87 2.85 -6.09
N ALA A 231 -21.69 3.42 -5.22
CA ALA A 231 -21.22 4.30 -4.14
C ALA A 231 -20.24 3.57 -3.17
N GLY A 232 -20.58 2.35 -2.77
CA GLY A 232 -19.73 1.51 -1.93
C GLY A 232 -18.40 1.16 -2.60
N ASN A 233 -18.36 0.97 -3.91
CA ASN A 233 -17.11 0.74 -4.65
C ASN A 233 -16.21 1.98 -4.66
N VAL A 234 -16.78 3.18 -4.79
CA VAL A 234 -16.03 4.44 -4.72
C VAL A 234 -15.44 4.64 -3.33
N THR A 235 -16.25 4.52 -2.27
CA THR A 235 -15.77 4.72 -0.89
C THR A 235 -14.75 3.67 -0.48
N SER A 236 -14.96 2.40 -0.85
CA SER A 236 -13.99 1.32 -0.60
C SER A 236 -12.71 1.51 -1.42
N GLY A 237 -12.81 2.06 -2.63
CA GLY A 237 -11.66 2.42 -3.46
C GLY A 237 -10.76 3.43 -2.74
N LEU A 238 -11.34 4.47 -2.15
CA LEU A 238 -10.59 5.47 -1.37
C LEU A 238 -9.89 4.86 -0.15
N GLY A 239 -10.53 3.91 0.53
CA GLY A 239 -9.92 3.18 1.66
C GLY A 239 -8.73 2.29 1.27
N ASN A 240 -8.57 2.00 -0.02
CA ASN A 240 -7.47 1.22 -0.57
C ASN A 240 -6.36 2.08 -1.20
N PHE A 241 -6.48 3.41 -1.13
CA PHE A 241 -5.45 4.28 -1.67
C PHE A 241 -4.15 4.12 -0.90
N ALA A 242 -3.07 3.94 -1.62
CA ALA A 242 -1.71 3.84 -1.11
C ALA A 242 -0.74 4.41 -2.14
N TYR A 243 0.35 4.99 -1.68
CA TYR A 243 1.43 5.39 -2.55
C TYR A 243 2.23 4.19 -3.01
N ASP A 244 2.64 4.17 -4.29
CA ASP A 244 3.51 3.13 -4.84
C ASP A 244 4.99 3.50 -4.70
N GLN A 245 5.36 4.69 -5.18
CA GLN A 245 6.74 5.17 -5.15
C GLN A 245 6.79 6.61 -4.66
N PHE A 246 7.83 6.93 -3.90
CA PHE A 246 8.18 8.30 -3.57
C PHE A 246 9.03 8.88 -4.71
N VAL A 247 8.64 10.03 -5.25
CA VAL A 247 9.26 10.61 -6.47
C VAL A 247 10.01 11.90 -6.17
N ASN A 248 9.45 12.76 -5.35
CA ASN A 248 10.07 14.03 -4.98
C ASN A 248 9.57 14.53 -3.63
N TYR A 249 10.49 14.81 -2.70
CA TYR A 249 10.16 15.29 -1.37
C TYR A 249 9.97 16.82 -1.28
N ASN A 250 10.36 17.56 -2.31
CA ASN A 250 10.29 19.03 -2.32
C ASN A 250 10.17 19.55 -3.76
N ALA A 251 9.03 19.25 -4.40
CA ALA A 251 8.77 19.69 -5.77
C ALA A 251 8.56 21.21 -5.81
N GLU A 252 9.41 21.91 -6.55
CA GLU A 252 9.30 23.35 -6.83
C GLU A 252 8.48 23.63 -8.09
N ASP A 253 8.50 22.70 -9.05
CA ASP A 253 7.77 22.78 -10.31
C ASP A 253 6.86 21.57 -10.47
N LEU A 254 5.57 21.81 -10.33
CA LEU A 254 4.52 20.78 -10.42
C LEU A 254 4.18 20.43 -11.88
N SER A 255 4.58 21.29 -12.85
CA SER A 255 4.22 21.08 -14.26
C SER A 255 4.88 19.86 -14.89
N GLN A 256 6.04 19.44 -14.37
CA GLN A 256 6.73 18.23 -14.84
C GLN A 256 6.02 16.92 -14.46
N TYR A 257 5.04 17.01 -13.55
CA TYR A 257 4.21 15.91 -13.10
C TYR A 257 2.74 16.05 -13.56
N GLY A 258 2.44 17.11 -14.33
CA GLY A 258 1.04 17.45 -14.70
C GLY A 258 0.19 17.88 -13.50
N LEU A 259 0.78 18.29 -12.39
CA LEU A 259 0.09 18.66 -11.16
C LEU A 259 -0.20 20.15 -11.02
N ASP A 260 0.32 21.00 -11.93
CA ASP A 260 -0.07 22.41 -12.09
C ASP A 260 -1.46 22.54 -12.76
N LYS A 261 -1.86 21.51 -13.52
CA LYS A 261 -3.19 21.33 -14.11
C LYS A 261 -3.54 19.85 -13.98
N PRO A 262 -4.02 19.43 -12.82
CA PRO A 262 -4.24 18.02 -12.55
C PRO A 262 -5.21 17.38 -13.54
N TYR A 263 -4.93 16.14 -13.91
CA TYR A 263 -5.86 15.30 -14.68
C TYR A 263 -7.17 15.11 -13.92
N ALA A 264 -7.09 14.86 -12.61
CA ALA A 264 -8.23 14.79 -11.71
C ALA A 264 -7.90 15.44 -10.36
N THR A 265 -8.91 16.03 -9.73
CA THR A 265 -8.86 16.45 -8.33
C THR A 265 -9.95 15.72 -7.57
N ILE A 266 -9.55 14.98 -6.53
CA ILE A 266 -10.46 14.23 -5.67
C ILE A 266 -10.52 14.93 -4.33
N THR A 267 -11.72 15.39 -3.92
CA THR A 267 -11.96 15.94 -2.59
C THR A 267 -12.82 14.97 -1.80
N VAL A 268 -12.36 14.57 -0.64
CA VAL A 268 -13.03 13.61 0.24
C VAL A 268 -13.33 14.28 1.57
N ASP A 269 -14.61 14.35 1.94
CA ASP A 269 -15.05 14.72 3.29
C ASP A 269 -15.35 13.42 4.06
N TYR A 270 -14.72 13.23 5.20
CA TYR A 270 -14.84 12.03 6.02
C TYR A 270 -14.73 12.34 7.51
N GLN A 271 -15.04 11.38 8.35
CA GLN A 271 -14.97 11.51 9.80
C GLN A 271 -13.83 10.64 10.36
N GLU A 272 -13.14 11.18 11.37
CA GLU A 272 -12.07 10.49 12.07
C GLU A 272 -12.34 10.48 13.57
N GLU A 273 -12.13 9.33 14.22
CA GLU A 273 -12.16 9.24 15.67
C GLU A 273 -10.80 9.65 16.25
N VAL A 274 -10.78 10.73 17.00
CA VAL A 274 -9.59 11.23 17.68
C VAL A 274 -9.71 10.94 19.18
N LYS A 275 -8.66 10.35 19.76
CA LYS A 275 -8.60 10.16 21.22
C LYS A 275 -8.45 11.49 21.92
N ASP A 276 -9.23 11.71 22.96
CA ASP A 276 -9.17 12.91 23.78
C ASP A 276 -7.93 12.82 24.71
N ASP A 277 -6.80 13.37 24.27
CA ASP A 277 -5.54 13.43 25.04
C ASP A 277 -5.59 14.45 26.21
N SER A 278 -6.76 14.65 26.82
CA SER A 278 -6.92 15.63 27.91
C SER A 278 -6.52 15.08 29.29
N SER A 279 -5.66 14.07 29.38
CA SER A 279 -5.14 13.59 30.66
C SER A 279 -3.64 13.36 30.65
N ASP A 280 -2.83 14.38 30.41
CA ASP A 280 -1.52 14.51 31.04
C ASP A 280 -0.97 15.94 30.92
N SER A 281 -1.35 16.80 31.83
CA SER A 281 -0.60 17.99 32.16
C SER A 281 -0.57 18.19 33.67
N THR A 282 0.21 17.35 34.34
CA THR A 282 0.72 17.64 35.65
C THR A 282 2.22 17.89 35.59
N ASP A 283 2.54 19.16 35.70
CA ASP A 283 3.69 19.66 36.47
C ASP A 283 5.10 19.52 35.91
N SER A 284 5.61 20.59 35.34
CA SER A 284 6.93 21.09 35.75
C SER A 284 6.99 22.59 35.66
N SER A 285 6.83 23.17 36.84
CA SER A 285 7.16 24.55 37.13
C SER A 285 8.64 24.84 36.94
N GLU A 286 8.99 25.83 36.13
CA GLU A 286 10.15 26.65 36.44
C GLU A 286 9.80 28.15 36.28
N LYS A 287 10.11 28.80 37.36
CA LYS A 287 10.00 30.25 37.65
C LYS A 287 10.80 31.05 36.62
N ASP A 288 10.24 32.17 36.17
CA ASP A 288 10.89 33.43 36.48
C ASP A 288 9.91 34.61 36.50
N SER A 289 10.22 35.51 37.43
CA SER A 289 9.53 36.63 37.98
C SER A 289 9.42 37.81 37.02
N THR A 290 8.30 38.57 37.08
CA THR A 290 8.34 39.98 37.48
C THR A 290 6.93 40.52 37.74
N ALA A 291 6.86 41.32 38.82
CA ALA A 291 5.73 41.87 39.49
C ALA A 291 4.93 42.94 38.70
N SER A 292 3.64 43.06 39.01
CA SER A 292 3.06 44.35 39.40
C SER A 292 1.68 44.17 40.06
N GLU A 293 1.53 44.87 41.16
CA GLU A 293 0.46 44.94 42.15
C GLU A 293 -0.86 45.52 41.61
N SER A 294 -2.01 45.10 42.18
CA SER A 294 -2.97 45.88 42.96
C SER A 294 -4.21 45.05 43.25
N ASP A 295 -4.40 44.64 44.48
CA ASP A 295 -5.25 45.17 45.55
C ASP A 295 -6.77 45.09 45.29
N SER A 296 -7.52 44.32 46.04
CA SER A 296 -8.35 44.58 47.18
C SER A 296 -9.45 43.51 47.38
N GLU A 297 -9.39 42.95 48.57
CA GLU A 297 -10.44 42.70 49.59
C GLU A 297 -11.69 41.89 49.25
N SER A 298 -11.85 40.77 49.92
CA SER A 298 -12.47 40.39 51.22
C SER A 298 -13.97 40.13 51.06
N VAL A 299 -14.55 39.14 51.61
CA VAL A 299 -14.94 38.62 52.91
C VAL A 299 -15.74 37.34 52.69
N ASP A 300 -15.41 36.27 53.35
CA ASP A 300 -15.86 35.70 54.61
C ASP A 300 -17.21 34.93 54.61
N SER A 301 -17.10 33.80 55.25
CA SER A 301 -17.97 33.04 56.14
C SER A 301 -18.84 31.90 55.58
N THR A 302 -18.41 30.78 56.05
CA THR A 302 -18.90 29.86 57.09
C THR A 302 -20.03 28.90 56.75
N ASP A 303 -19.64 27.65 57.00
CA ASP A 303 -20.29 26.59 57.85
C ASP A 303 -21.69 26.08 57.45
N ASP A 304 -21.94 24.81 57.45
CA ASP A 304 -21.92 23.75 58.45
C ASP A 304 -22.49 22.44 57.86
N LYS A 305 -21.82 21.33 57.97
CA LYS A 305 -21.99 20.19 58.83
C LYS A 305 -23.24 19.28 58.71
N ALA A 306 -22.91 18.00 58.70
CA ALA A 306 -23.56 16.87 59.33
C ALA A 306 -24.49 16.01 58.43
N SER A 307 -24.17 14.81 58.17
CA SER A 307 -24.04 13.60 59.00
C SER A 307 -25.28 12.71 58.96
N ALA A 308 -24.97 11.44 58.87
CA ALA A 308 -25.56 10.24 59.44
C ALA A 308 -26.28 9.32 58.45
N GLU A 309 -25.66 8.16 58.16
CA GLU A 309 -25.86 6.83 58.81
C GLU A 309 -27.23 6.22 58.56
N ASN A 310 -27.39 5.01 58.07
CA ASN A 310 -27.08 3.74 58.70
C ASN A 310 -27.63 2.55 57.86
N SER A 311 -26.85 1.52 57.71
CA SER A 311 -26.99 0.18 58.22
C SER A 311 -27.81 -0.83 57.43
N SER A 312 -27.07 -1.83 56.97
CA SER A 312 -27.06 -3.29 57.31
C SER A 312 -28.23 -4.10 56.75
N THR A 313 -28.06 -5.28 56.27
CA THR A 313 -27.43 -6.55 56.64
C THR A 313 -27.63 -7.55 55.51
N ASP A 314 -26.70 -8.32 55.19
CA ASP A 314 -26.25 -9.68 55.56
C ASP A 314 -26.64 -10.81 54.60
N SER A 315 -25.63 -11.64 54.39
CA SER A 315 -25.57 -13.10 54.18
C SER A 315 -25.37 -13.64 52.76
N SER A 316 -24.09 -13.98 52.55
CA SER A 316 -23.56 -15.30 52.17
C SER A 316 -24.13 -16.05 50.95
N ASP A 317 -23.31 -16.39 49.97
CA ASP A 317 -22.56 -17.64 49.91
C ASP A 317 -21.63 -17.67 48.68
N SER A 318 -20.54 -18.34 48.86
CA SER A 318 -19.38 -18.54 47.98
C SER A 318 -19.69 -19.28 46.69
N THR A 319 -19.06 -18.87 45.57
CA THR A 319 -18.25 -19.79 44.76
C THR A 319 -17.28 -19.02 43.87
N ASP A 320 -16.06 -19.45 43.97
CA ASP A 320 -14.83 -19.11 43.25
C ASP A 320 -15.02 -19.21 41.73
N ALA A 321 -14.71 -18.09 41.03
CA ALA A 321 -14.31 -18.07 39.62
C ALA A 321 -13.47 -16.84 39.41
N SER A 322 -12.17 -17.07 39.20
CA SER A 322 -11.18 -16.10 38.80
C SER A 322 -11.66 -15.34 37.56
N ASP A 323 -12.03 -14.11 37.75
CA ASP A 323 -12.34 -13.16 36.69
C ASP A 323 -11.09 -12.27 36.51
N ASP A 324 -10.39 -12.52 35.41
CA ASP A 324 -9.30 -11.69 34.90
C ASP A 324 -9.95 -10.43 34.29
N SER A 325 -10.26 -9.46 35.14
CA SER A 325 -10.73 -8.16 34.69
C SER A 325 -9.57 -7.34 34.19
N SER A 326 -9.26 -7.48 32.88
CA SER A 326 -8.56 -6.43 32.16
C SER A 326 -9.44 -5.19 32.18
N SER A 327 -9.05 -4.21 32.99
CA SER A 327 -9.62 -2.86 32.93
C SER A 327 -9.29 -2.26 31.55
N SER A 328 -10.24 -2.31 30.63
CA SER A 328 -10.22 -1.44 29.47
C SER A 328 -10.42 -0.01 29.99
N GLU A 329 -9.41 0.79 29.95
CA GLU A 329 -9.54 2.24 30.08
C GLU A 329 -10.43 2.70 28.91
N ASP A 330 -11.63 3.15 29.21
CA ASP A 330 -12.52 3.82 28.26
C ASP A 330 -11.86 5.16 27.85
N THR A 331 -10.98 5.10 26.88
CA THR A 331 -10.44 6.30 26.22
C THR A 331 -11.59 6.95 25.46
N LYS A 332 -12.01 8.11 25.95
CA LYS A 332 -13.05 8.91 25.29
C LYS A 332 -12.55 9.34 23.92
N THR A 333 -13.23 8.90 22.85
CA THR A 333 -12.98 9.34 21.49
C THR A 333 -13.96 10.43 21.09
N THR A 334 -13.50 11.39 20.29
CA THR A 334 -14.33 12.44 19.69
C THR A 334 -14.23 12.32 18.18
N THR A 335 -15.38 12.34 17.50
CA THR A 335 -15.43 12.33 16.03
C THR A 335 -15.18 13.74 15.50
N VAL A 336 -14.26 13.86 14.55
CA VAL A 336 -13.87 15.12 13.91
C VAL A 336 -14.08 15.01 12.41
N ASP A 337 -14.71 16.04 11.81
CA ASP A 337 -14.83 16.14 10.35
C ASP A 337 -13.47 16.51 9.74
N LYS A 338 -13.06 15.77 8.70
CA LYS A 338 -11.82 15.96 7.96
C LYS A 338 -12.12 16.13 6.47
N GLN A 339 -11.23 16.82 5.79
CA GLN A 339 -11.24 16.92 4.33
C GLN A 339 -9.85 16.61 3.82
N LEU A 340 -9.76 15.75 2.82
CA LEU A 340 -8.55 15.45 2.07
C LEU A 340 -8.73 15.83 0.61
N VAL A 341 -7.75 16.55 0.05
CA VAL A 341 -7.71 16.87 -1.37
C VAL A 341 -6.53 16.15 -2.00
N ILE A 342 -6.81 15.36 -3.03
CA ILE A 342 -5.81 14.56 -3.75
C ILE A 342 -5.75 15.09 -5.19
N TYR A 343 -4.57 15.50 -5.61
CA TYR A 343 -4.31 15.93 -6.98
C TYR A 343 -3.66 14.78 -7.74
N VAL A 344 -4.25 14.43 -8.87
CA VAL A 344 -3.80 13.37 -9.78
C VAL A 344 -3.26 14.02 -11.04
N GLY A 345 -1.99 13.80 -11.35
CA GLY A 345 -1.29 14.39 -12.48
C GLY A 345 -1.19 13.47 -13.70
N ASP A 346 -0.09 13.66 -14.45
CA ASP A 346 0.21 12.90 -15.65
C ASP A 346 0.55 11.43 -15.33
N GLU A 347 0.48 10.60 -16.36
CA GLU A 347 0.91 9.20 -16.30
C GLU A 347 2.45 9.11 -16.25
N ALA A 348 2.95 8.32 -15.32
CA ALA A 348 4.36 7.99 -15.20
C ALA A 348 4.75 6.88 -16.19
N SER A 349 6.06 6.64 -16.36
CA SER A 349 6.58 5.70 -17.37
C SER A 349 6.19 4.23 -17.16
N ASP A 350 5.77 3.88 -15.96
CA ASP A 350 5.31 2.53 -15.56
C ASP A 350 3.78 2.36 -15.66
N GLY A 351 3.05 3.42 -16.08
CA GLY A 351 1.60 3.42 -16.19
C GLY A 351 0.86 3.83 -14.91
N SER A 352 1.58 4.11 -13.83
CA SER A 352 1.02 4.76 -12.64
C SER A 352 0.79 6.25 -12.89
N ARG A 353 0.14 6.98 -11.98
CA ARG A 353 0.00 8.44 -12.09
C ARG A 353 0.69 9.14 -10.93
N TYR A 354 1.22 10.32 -11.23
CA TYR A 354 1.74 11.19 -10.17
C TYR A 354 0.61 11.72 -9.32
N VAL A 355 0.81 11.70 -8.00
CA VAL A 355 -0.17 12.18 -7.02
C VAL A 355 0.48 13.01 -5.94
N THR A 356 -0.28 13.97 -5.40
CA THR A 356 0.12 14.76 -4.23
C THR A 356 -1.11 15.16 -3.41
N VAL A 357 -0.93 15.35 -2.10
CA VAL A 357 -1.95 15.89 -1.20
C VAL A 357 -1.57 17.25 -0.63
N ASP A 358 -0.30 17.64 -0.75
CA ASP A 358 0.25 18.87 -0.15
C ASP A 358 0.94 19.81 -1.16
N ASN A 359 0.94 19.44 -2.45
CA ASN A 359 1.62 20.15 -3.54
C ASN A 359 3.15 20.26 -3.37
N LYS A 360 3.75 19.38 -2.60
CA LYS A 360 5.17 19.41 -2.27
C LYS A 360 5.82 18.02 -2.39
N HIS A 361 5.21 17.03 -1.75
CA HIS A 361 5.64 15.65 -1.83
C HIS A 361 4.92 14.95 -2.99
N ILE A 362 5.71 14.43 -3.91
CA ILE A 362 5.18 13.76 -5.10
C ILE A 362 5.40 12.27 -4.96
N TYR A 363 4.33 11.54 -5.18
CA TYR A 363 4.31 10.08 -5.20
C TYR A 363 3.75 9.57 -6.53
N THR A 364 3.78 8.27 -6.75
CA THR A 364 2.95 7.62 -7.75
C THR A 364 1.87 6.80 -7.07
N MET A 365 0.77 6.58 -7.81
CA MET A 365 -0.31 5.67 -7.43
C MET A 365 -0.77 4.90 -8.67
N SER A 366 -1.04 3.62 -8.49
CA SER A 366 -1.49 2.74 -9.57
C SER A 366 -2.75 3.26 -10.25
N ALA A 367 -2.78 3.21 -11.57
CA ALA A 367 -3.96 3.57 -12.35
C ALA A 367 -5.17 2.68 -12.00
N ASP A 368 -4.93 1.40 -11.70
CA ASP A 368 -5.99 0.47 -11.28
C ASP A 368 -6.63 0.91 -9.96
N THR A 369 -5.82 1.34 -8.98
CA THR A 369 -6.30 1.87 -7.69
C THR A 369 -7.12 3.14 -7.89
N LEU A 370 -6.62 4.08 -8.70
CA LEU A 370 -7.31 5.34 -9.00
C LEU A 370 -8.62 5.13 -9.74
N SER A 371 -8.70 4.14 -10.65
CA SER A 371 -9.89 3.86 -11.48
C SER A 371 -11.14 3.48 -10.67
N ALA A 372 -10.96 3.10 -9.40
CA ALA A 372 -12.09 2.90 -8.49
C ALA A 372 -12.87 4.21 -8.25
N VAL A 373 -12.21 5.37 -8.40
CA VAL A 373 -12.75 6.68 -8.07
C VAL A 373 -12.81 7.62 -9.28
N ILE A 374 -11.76 7.72 -10.09
CA ILE A 374 -11.70 8.59 -11.28
C ILE A 374 -12.19 7.88 -12.53
N ASP A 375 -12.31 8.63 -13.66
CA ASP A 375 -12.77 8.14 -14.97
C ASP A 375 -14.20 7.56 -14.93
N LYS A 376 -15.09 8.16 -14.12
CA LYS A 376 -16.49 7.75 -13.98
C LYS A 376 -17.44 8.90 -14.33
N ALA A 377 -18.33 8.67 -15.27
CA ALA A 377 -19.43 9.59 -15.48
C ALA A 377 -20.43 9.52 -14.31
N PRO A 378 -21.14 10.62 -13.98
CA PRO A 378 -22.21 10.58 -12.97
C PRO A 378 -23.23 9.47 -13.23
N SER A 379 -23.53 9.19 -14.50
CA SER A 379 -24.47 8.12 -14.92
C SER A 379 -24.02 6.71 -14.55
N ASP A 380 -22.72 6.48 -14.37
CA ASP A 380 -22.17 5.17 -13.95
C ASP A 380 -22.48 4.87 -12.49
N LEU A 381 -22.82 5.91 -11.75
CA LEU A 381 -23.14 5.85 -10.32
C LEU A 381 -24.65 5.91 -10.03
N TRP A 382 -25.50 6.17 -11.05
CA TRP A 382 -26.94 6.26 -10.83
C TRP A 382 -27.57 4.92 -10.48
N SER A 383 -28.56 4.97 -9.57
CA SER A 383 -29.43 3.83 -9.35
C SER A 383 -30.32 3.63 -10.59
N LEU A 384 -30.22 2.46 -11.20
CA LEU A 384 -31.11 2.04 -12.28
C LEU A 384 -32.52 1.64 -11.78
N ILE A 385 -32.71 1.65 -10.45
CA ILE A 385 -33.99 1.32 -9.82
C ILE A 385 -34.87 2.58 -9.81
N VAL A 386 -35.70 2.72 -10.81
CA VAL A 386 -36.64 3.86 -10.95
C VAL A 386 -37.67 3.87 -9.80
N ASN A 387 -38.05 2.70 -9.32
CA ASN A 387 -38.98 2.58 -8.21
C ASN A 387 -38.89 1.18 -7.57
N TYR A 388 -38.81 1.11 -6.23
CA TYR A 388 -38.87 -0.15 -5.50
C TYR A 388 -40.33 -0.49 -5.19
N LEU A 389 -40.96 -1.25 -6.07
CA LEU A 389 -42.33 -1.71 -5.88
C LEU A 389 -42.31 -3.00 -5.06
N SER A 390 -42.80 -2.94 -3.82
CA SER A 390 -43.11 -4.15 -3.07
C SER A 390 -44.30 -4.86 -3.68
N VAL A 391 -44.08 -5.98 -4.35
CA VAL A 391 -45.16 -6.81 -4.94
C VAL A 391 -46.23 -7.17 -3.93
N LYS A 392 -45.88 -7.24 -2.62
CA LYS A 392 -46.82 -7.49 -1.53
C LYS A 392 -47.85 -6.37 -1.33
N ASN A 393 -47.49 -5.13 -1.71
CA ASN A 393 -48.35 -3.95 -1.52
C ASN A 393 -48.96 -3.45 -2.83
N LEU A 394 -48.69 -4.16 -3.93
CA LEU A 394 -49.15 -3.74 -5.28
C LEU A 394 -50.56 -4.28 -5.53
N ASP A 395 -51.54 -3.40 -5.74
CA ASP A 395 -52.92 -3.77 -6.13
C ASP A 395 -53.10 -3.74 -7.64
N GLN A 396 -52.39 -2.83 -8.33
CA GLN A 396 -52.45 -2.70 -9.76
C GLN A 396 -51.12 -2.17 -10.31
N LEU A 397 -50.64 -2.73 -11.41
CA LEU A 397 -49.54 -2.22 -12.22
C LEU A 397 -50.01 -1.98 -13.65
N GLN A 398 -49.80 -0.77 -14.17
CA GLN A 398 -50.10 -0.42 -15.55
C GLN A 398 -48.80 -0.07 -16.27
N ILE A 399 -48.53 -0.75 -17.36
CA ILE A 399 -47.34 -0.53 -18.20
C ILE A 399 -47.79 -0.10 -19.59
N THR A 400 -47.35 1.07 -20.03
CA THR A 400 -47.60 1.57 -21.39
C THR A 400 -46.26 1.60 -22.14
N TYR A 401 -46.18 0.82 -23.24
CA TYR A 401 -45.00 0.76 -24.08
C TYR A 401 -45.43 0.67 -25.56
N GLY A 402 -44.80 1.46 -26.44
CA GLY A 402 -45.12 1.43 -27.89
C GLY A 402 -46.56 1.74 -28.24
N GLY A 403 -47.29 2.50 -27.40
CA GLY A 403 -48.70 2.83 -27.58
C GLY A 403 -49.70 1.75 -27.13
N ALA A 404 -49.21 0.61 -26.63
CA ALA A 404 -50.02 -0.43 -26.00
C ALA A 404 -49.94 -0.31 -24.48
N THR A 405 -51.06 -0.49 -23.80
CA THR A 405 -51.14 -0.48 -22.33
C THR A 405 -51.55 -1.85 -21.83
N ASN A 406 -50.81 -2.42 -20.94
CA ASN A 406 -51.11 -3.67 -20.25
C ASN A 406 -51.36 -3.37 -18.76
N THR A 407 -52.37 -4.00 -18.19
CA THR A 407 -52.74 -3.81 -16.78
C THR A 407 -52.70 -5.12 -16.03
N VAL A 408 -51.89 -5.18 -14.96
CA VAL A 408 -51.85 -6.30 -14.05
C VAL A 408 -52.64 -5.89 -12.78
N ASN A 409 -53.69 -6.63 -12.46
CA ASN A 409 -54.42 -6.48 -11.21
C ASN A 409 -54.01 -7.61 -10.25
N VAL A 410 -53.81 -7.29 -8.99
CA VAL A 410 -53.46 -8.21 -7.90
C VAL A 410 -54.56 -8.23 -6.88
N SER A 411 -55.10 -9.40 -6.63
CA SER A 411 -56.13 -9.58 -5.60
C SER A 411 -55.62 -10.53 -4.55
N ARG A 412 -55.82 -10.19 -3.26
CA ARG A 412 -55.40 -10.99 -2.10
C ARG A 412 -56.64 -11.35 -1.31
N GLU A 413 -56.76 -12.63 -1.03
CA GLU A 413 -57.82 -13.18 -0.17
C GLU A 413 -57.21 -13.92 0.99
N THR A 414 -57.66 -13.60 2.21
CA THR A 414 -57.26 -14.31 3.43
C THR A 414 -58.34 -15.37 3.72
N SER A 415 -57.91 -16.61 3.81
CA SER A 415 -58.75 -17.75 4.20
C SER A 415 -58.11 -18.45 5.41
N LYS A 416 -58.89 -19.34 6.09
CA LYS A 416 -58.31 -20.21 7.10
C LYS A 416 -57.87 -21.52 6.45
N ASP A 417 -56.72 -22.03 6.86
CA ASP A 417 -56.28 -23.38 6.50
C ASP A 417 -56.98 -24.42 7.40
N ASP A 418 -56.70 -25.71 7.15
CA ASP A 418 -57.32 -26.81 7.89
C ASP A 418 -56.93 -26.83 9.39
N ASP A 419 -55.86 -26.14 9.76
CA ASP A 419 -55.35 -25.98 11.13
C ASP A 419 -55.83 -24.67 11.80
N GLY A 420 -56.60 -23.87 11.09
CA GLY A 420 -57.19 -22.63 11.57
C GLY A 420 -56.27 -21.38 11.47
N ASN A 421 -55.09 -21.48 10.85
CA ASN A 421 -54.19 -20.38 10.64
C ASN A 421 -54.62 -19.54 9.41
N ASP A 422 -54.28 -18.27 9.40
CA ASP A 422 -54.53 -17.39 8.26
C ASP A 422 -53.65 -17.76 7.06
N LYS A 423 -54.30 -18.07 5.95
CA LYS A 423 -53.66 -18.36 4.65
C LYS A 423 -54.04 -17.28 3.65
N GLU A 424 -53.07 -16.52 3.19
CA GLU A 424 -53.22 -15.53 2.13
C GLU A 424 -53.05 -16.21 0.76
N THR A 425 -54.01 -15.97 -0.14
CA THR A 425 -53.97 -16.42 -1.54
C THR A 425 -53.91 -15.20 -2.44
N THR A 426 -52.85 -15.04 -3.21
CA THR A 426 -52.68 -13.94 -4.16
C THR A 426 -52.99 -14.44 -5.56
N THR A 427 -53.85 -13.72 -6.27
CA THR A 427 -54.18 -13.98 -7.66
C THR A 427 -53.84 -12.79 -8.55
N TYR A 428 -53.40 -13.07 -9.76
CA TYR A 428 -52.94 -12.07 -10.73
C TYR A 428 -53.80 -12.16 -11.99
N GLN A 429 -54.16 -10.99 -12.53
CA GLN A 429 -54.88 -10.88 -13.83
C GLN A 429 -54.12 -9.90 -14.71
N LEU A 430 -53.77 -10.33 -15.90
CA LEU A 430 -53.20 -9.48 -16.96
C LEU A 430 -54.32 -9.16 -17.95
N ASP A 431 -54.68 -7.87 -18.12
CA ASP A 431 -55.75 -7.39 -18.97
C ASP A 431 -57.08 -8.17 -18.76
N GLY A 432 -57.37 -8.44 -17.48
CA GLY A 432 -58.61 -9.17 -17.08
C GLY A 432 -58.55 -10.68 -17.22
N LYS A 433 -57.43 -11.26 -17.67
CA LYS A 433 -57.23 -12.71 -17.76
C LYS A 433 -56.37 -13.21 -16.61
N ALA A 434 -56.80 -14.26 -15.90
CA ALA A 434 -56.01 -14.86 -14.83
C ALA A 434 -54.67 -15.41 -15.35
N VAL A 435 -53.60 -15.08 -14.67
CA VAL A 435 -52.24 -15.51 -14.99
C VAL A 435 -51.53 -16.07 -13.76
N SER A 436 -50.63 -17.02 -13.95
CA SER A 436 -49.77 -17.53 -12.89
C SER A 436 -48.61 -16.57 -12.62
N TYR A 437 -48.18 -16.45 -11.37
CA TYR A 437 -47.00 -15.67 -10.96
C TYR A 437 -45.73 -16.00 -11.77
N THR A 438 -45.56 -17.27 -12.13
CA THR A 438 -44.42 -17.72 -12.96
C THR A 438 -44.42 -17.11 -14.36
N HIS A 439 -45.62 -16.78 -14.93
CA HIS A 439 -45.72 -16.10 -16.22
C HIS A 439 -45.33 -14.61 -16.13
N LEU A 440 -45.61 -13.94 -15.04
CA LEU A 440 -45.23 -12.53 -14.83
C LEU A 440 -43.68 -12.41 -14.67
N ARG A 441 -43.05 -13.33 -13.98
CA ARG A 441 -41.59 -13.34 -13.80
C ARG A 441 -40.79 -13.64 -15.08
N ALA A 442 -41.38 -14.37 -16.03
CA ALA A 442 -40.73 -14.68 -17.30
C ALA A 442 -40.55 -13.45 -18.23
N HIS A 443 -41.29 -12.37 -17.96
CA HIS A 443 -41.17 -11.11 -18.71
C HIS A 443 -40.15 -10.14 -18.12
N GLU A 444 -39.77 -10.29 -16.85
CA GLU A 444 -38.74 -9.46 -16.21
C GLU A 444 -37.29 -9.86 -16.59
N THR A 445 -37.09 -11.07 -17.13
CA THR A 445 -35.76 -11.58 -17.48
C THR A 445 -35.37 -11.38 -18.96
N LEU A 446 -36.16 -10.66 -19.76
CA LEU A 446 -35.96 -10.44 -21.20
C LEU A 446 -35.78 -8.96 -21.58
N SER A 447 -35.44 -8.07 -20.63
CA SER A 447 -35.09 -6.68 -20.89
C SER A 447 -33.66 -6.36 -20.48
#